data_e262ebb08c647e781268c14df51ae08d
#
_entry.id   e262ebb08c647e781268c14df51ae08d
#
_cell.length_a   1.000
_cell.length_b   1.000
_cell.length_c   1.000
_cell.angle_alpha   90.00
_cell.angle_beta   90.00
_cell.angle_gamma   90.00
#
_symmetry.space_group_name_H-M   'P 1'
#
loop_
_entity.id
_entity.type
_entity.pdbx_description
1 polymer ?
#
loop_
_entity_poly.entity_id
_entity_poly.type
_entity_poly.pdbx_seq_one_letter_code
_entity_poly.pdbx_strand_id
1 'polypeptide(L)'
;MSELSSTFTDKLFADFQADSKLRAVENAVTHNGLLKSLETRQSEMENDHAFSIDLTKDKVANQKASGRCWMFAALNTFRHKMISDLNLEDFELSQAHTFFWDKYEKSNWFLEQVIATADQELGSRKVKFLLDVPQQDGGQWDMVVALFEKYGVVPKVAYPESISSSNSRELNQYLNKLLRQDAQILREAIAAGADEKAVQAKKEELLQEVFNFLAINLGLPPRTFDFAYRDKDNSYHSDKNITPQEFFKKYVGLDLSEYVSVINAPTADKPYGKSYTVEMLGNVVGSRDVCYINLDMKRFKELAIAQMQAGETVWFGSDVGQISDRQKGIMATNVYDFDTAMDINFTQDKAGRLDYSESLMTHAMVLTGVDLDENGKSLKWKVENSWGDKVGNKGYFVASDAWMDEFTYQIVVRKEFLTAEERAAYEAEPIILAPWDPMGALASK
;
A
#
# COMPACT_ATOMS: atom_id res chain seq x y z
N MET A 1 -31.26 23.57 11.28
CA MET A 1 -30.20 24.21 10.47
C MET A 1 -30.40 25.71 10.53
N SER A 2 -29.35 26.48 10.81
CA SER A 2 -29.38 27.94 10.83
C SER A 2 -28.81 28.51 9.53
N GLU A 3 -29.45 29.50 8.98
CA GLU A 3 -29.01 30.24 7.79
C GLU A 3 -27.88 31.21 8.14
N LEU A 4 -26.93 31.40 7.23
CA LEU A 4 -25.89 32.44 7.36
C LEU A 4 -26.53 33.81 7.12
N SER A 5 -26.48 34.71 8.12
CA SER A 5 -27.02 36.05 7.97
C SER A 5 -26.07 36.98 7.19
N SER A 6 -26.63 37.96 6.46
CA SER A 6 -25.83 38.98 5.77
C SER A 6 -24.98 39.79 6.76
N THR A 7 -25.48 40.09 7.93
CA THR A 7 -24.74 40.80 8.98
C THR A 7 -23.49 40.03 9.43
N PHE A 8 -23.56 38.67 9.50
CA PHE A 8 -22.42 37.86 9.82
C PHE A 8 -21.38 37.88 8.70
N THR A 9 -21.83 37.74 7.44
CA THR A 9 -20.90 37.77 6.29
C THR A 9 -20.26 39.16 6.12
N ASP A 10 -21.01 40.27 6.30
CA ASP A 10 -20.46 41.63 6.24
C ASP A 10 -19.36 41.85 7.29
N LYS A 11 -19.55 41.32 8.50
CA LYS A 11 -18.50 41.33 9.53
C LYS A 11 -17.24 40.58 9.09
N LEU A 12 -17.38 39.36 8.52
CA LEU A 12 -16.24 38.58 8.03
C LEU A 12 -15.46 39.33 6.95
N PHE A 13 -16.14 40.01 6.04
CA PHE A 13 -15.48 40.88 5.03
C PHE A 13 -14.68 42.00 5.67
N ALA A 14 -15.28 42.72 6.64
CA ALA A 14 -14.61 43.79 7.32
C ALA A 14 -13.38 43.32 8.11
N ASP A 15 -13.51 42.24 8.85
CA ASP A 15 -12.42 41.65 9.64
C ASP A 15 -11.25 41.21 8.73
N PHE A 16 -11.53 40.52 7.62
CA PHE A 16 -10.51 40.11 6.65
C PHE A 16 -9.81 41.32 6.01
N GLN A 17 -10.55 42.34 5.59
CA GLN A 17 -9.98 43.53 4.98
C GLN A 17 -9.13 44.38 5.95
N ALA A 18 -9.40 44.30 7.24
CA ALA A 18 -8.61 44.96 8.27
C ALA A 18 -7.27 44.27 8.55
N ASP A 19 -7.17 42.96 8.28
CA ASP A 19 -5.96 42.18 8.54
C ASP A 19 -4.98 42.29 7.36
N SER A 20 -3.86 42.99 7.58
CA SER A 20 -2.82 43.17 6.56
C SER A 20 -2.03 41.89 6.29
N LYS A 21 -1.89 40.96 7.27
CA LYS A 21 -1.23 39.69 7.11
C LYS A 21 -2.05 38.79 6.19
N LEU A 22 -3.35 38.63 6.47
CA LEU A 22 -4.23 37.79 5.64
C LEU A 22 -4.32 38.30 4.20
N ARG A 23 -4.37 39.64 3.98
CA ARG A 23 -4.30 40.20 2.61
C ARG A 23 -2.99 39.95 1.88
N ALA A 24 -1.86 39.97 2.60
CA ALA A 24 -0.56 39.63 1.99
C ALA A 24 -0.48 38.15 1.61
N VAL A 25 -0.99 37.27 2.47
CA VAL A 25 -1.11 35.83 2.19
C VAL A 25 -2.08 35.56 1.05
N GLU A 26 -3.26 36.23 1.01
CA GLU A 26 -4.20 36.15 -0.10
C GLU A 26 -3.51 36.44 -1.45
N ASN A 27 -2.77 37.56 -1.53
CA ASN A 27 -2.04 37.92 -2.74
C ASN A 27 -0.99 36.83 -3.13
N ALA A 28 -0.26 36.27 -2.16
CA ALA A 28 0.71 35.23 -2.43
C ALA A 28 0.03 33.95 -2.94
N VAL A 29 -1.02 33.51 -2.26
CA VAL A 29 -1.74 32.26 -2.57
C VAL A 29 -2.49 32.34 -3.89
N THR A 30 -3.18 33.45 -4.15
CA THR A 30 -3.95 33.63 -5.40
C THR A 30 -3.07 33.67 -6.65
N HIS A 31 -1.78 34.08 -6.52
CA HIS A 31 -0.84 34.14 -7.63
C HIS A 31 0.02 32.86 -7.78
N ASN A 32 0.38 32.20 -6.68
CA ASN A 32 1.35 31.08 -6.71
C ASN A 32 0.73 29.73 -6.35
N GLY A 33 -0.50 29.69 -5.85
CA GLY A 33 -1.14 28.51 -5.29
C GLY A 33 -0.86 28.31 -3.80
N LEU A 34 -1.76 27.58 -3.14
CA LEU A 34 -1.77 27.43 -1.68
C LEU A 34 -0.48 26.83 -1.14
N LEU A 35 -0.18 25.59 -1.47
CA LEU A 35 0.94 24.86 -0.87
C LEU A 35 2.28 25.53 -1.16
N LYS A 36 2.48 26.00 -2.41
CA LYS A 36 3.73 26.66 -2.78
C LYS A 36 3.98 27.97 -2.04
N SER A 37 2.92 28.67 -1.62
CA SER A 37 3.04 29.91 -0.84
C SER A 37 3.35 29.66 0.64
N LEU A 38 3.12 28.43 1.11
CA LEU A 38 3.29 28.02 2.51
C LEU A 38 4.50 27.13 2.75
N GLU A 39 5.28 26.77 1.72
CA GLU A 39 6.49 25.98 1.85
C GLU A 39 7.47 26.60 2.81
N THR A 40 8.04 25.79 3.70
CA THR A 40 9.07 26.26 4.64
C THR A 40 10.47 25.88 4.16
N ARG A 41 11.41 26.79 4.29
CA ARG A 41 12.83 26.48 4.04
C ARG A 41 13.41 25.56 5.12
N GLN A 42 12.86 25.62 6.33
CA GLN A 42 13.35 24.84 7.47
C GLN A 42 13.20 23.34 7.22
N SER A 43 12.10 22.90 6.63
CA SER A 43 11.87 21.48 6.33
C SER A 43 12.95 20.90 5.40
N GLU A 44 13.48 21.70 4.45
CA GLU A 44 14.56 21.27 3.56
C GLU A 44 15.90 21.14 4.30
N MET A 45 16.16 22.04 5.26
CA MET A 45 17.41 22.03 6.03
C MET A 45 17.48 20.89 7.05
N GLU A 46 16.32 20.46 7.58
CA GLU A 46 16.23 19.41 8.61
C GLU A 46 16.16 18.00 8.02
N ASN A 47 15.75 17.85 6.75
CA ASN A 47 15.49 16.57 6.11
C ASN A 47 16.50 16.27 4.98
N ASP A 48 17.78 16.31 5.29
CA ASP A 48 18.83 15.87 4.40
C ASP A 48 18.89 14.33 4.24
N HIS A 49 19.66 13.84 3.25
CA HIS A 49 19.78 12.40 2.93
C HIS A 49 20.98 11.72 3.62
N ALA A 50 21.36 12.14 4.84
CA ALA A 50 22.37 11.45 5.65
C ALA A 50 21.70 10.56 6.70
N PHE A 51 22.03 9.27 6.74
CA PHE A 51 21.42 8.28 7.63
C PHE A 51 22.49 7.42 8.28
N SER A 52 22.32 7.12 9.58
CA SER A 52 23.23 6.25 10.32
C SER A 52 23.11 4.78 9.91
N ILE A 53 21.92 4.34 9.44
CA ILE A 53 21.70 3.04 8.80
C ILE A 53 21.18 3.30 7.39
N ASP A 54 21.84 2.76 6.37
CA ASP A 54 21.44 2.89 4.96
C ASP A 54 21.63 1.56 4.22
N LEU A 55 20.53 0.92 3.87
CA LEU A 55 20.46 -0.37 3.19
C LEU A 55 20.27 -0.22 1.67
N THR A 56 20.36 0.98 1.13
CA THR A 56 20.14 1.27 -0.29
C THR A 56 21.06 0.44 -1.18
N LYS A 57 20.52 -0.23 -2.19
CA LYS A 57 21.29 -1.07 -3.11
C LYS A 57 21.22 -0.64 -4.56
N ASP A 58 20.11 -0.05 -5.01
CA ASP A 58 19.81 0.06 -6.43
C ASP A 58 18.92 1.23 -6.81
N LYS A 59 18.54 1.31 -8.11
CA LYS A 59 17.62 2.27 -8.68
C LYS A 59 16.20 2.00 -8.23
N VAL A 60 15.43 3.07 -8.11
CA VAL A 60 14.02 3.01 -7.71
C VAL A 60 13.14 2.56 -8.89
N ALA A 61 12.24 1.62 -8.66
CA ALA A 61 11.25 1.17 -9.62
C ALA A 61 10.17 2.22 -9.88
N ASN A 62 9.36 2.04 -10.95
CA ASN A 62 8.31 2.98 -11.32
C ASN A 62 6.99 2.27 -11.64
N GLN A 63 5.99 2.42 -10.75
CA GLN A 63 4.65 1.86 -10.91
C GLN A 63 3.79 2.56 -11.99
N LYS A 64 4.26 3.71 -12.51
CA LYS A 64 3.57 4.52 -13.51
C LYS A 64 2.17 4.96 -13.02
N ALA A 65 1.15 4.86 -13.90
CA ALA A 65 -0.23 5.21 -13.63
C ALA A 65 -1.07 3.98 -13.18
N SER A 66 -0.60 3.28 -12.15
CA SER A 66 -1.28 2.12 -11.56
C SER A 66 -1.21 2.14 -10.04
N GLY A 67 -2.18 1.54 -9.36
CA GLY A 67 -2.25 1.45 -7.90
C GLY A 67 -1.51 0.25 -7.32
N ARG A 68 -0.37 -0.15 -7.90
CA ARG A 68 0.38 -1.36 -7.54
C ARG A 68 1.49 -1.15 -6.50
N CYS A 69 1.49 -0.03 -5.78
CA CYS A 69 2.56 0.32 -4.84
C CYS A 69 2.88 -0.80 -3.85
N TRP A 70 1.88 -1.47 -3.30
CA TRP A 70 2.01 -2.54 -2.32
C TRP A 70 2.80 -3.75 -2.83
N MET A 71 2.59 -4.17 -4.10
CA MET A 71 3.37 -5.25 -4.72
C MET A 71 4.75 -4.76 -5.20
N PHE A 72 4.89 -3.49 -5.62
CA PHE A 72 6.20 -2.90 -5.89
C PHE A 72 7.06 -2.88 -4.63
N ALA A 73 6.50 -2.42 -3.50
CA ALA A 73 7.19 -2.40 -2.23
C ALA A 73 7.62 -3.82 -1.79
N ALA A 74 6.73 -4.83 -1.88
CA ALA A 74 7.05 -6.21 -1.52
C ALA A 74 8.15 -6.80 -2.43
N LEU A 75 8.05 -6.63 -3.74
CA LEU A 75 9.08 -7.11 -4.67
C LEU A 75 10.41 -6.35 -4.52
N ASN A 76 10.38 -5.09 -4.09
CA ASN A 76 11.59 -4.32 -3.81
C ASN A 76 12.31 -4.86 -2.56
N THR A 77 11.61 -5.29 -1.50
CA THR A 77 12.26 -5.93 -0.34
C THR A 77 13.00 -7.21 -0.78
N PHE A 78 12.40 -8.02 -1.64
CA PHE A 78 13.05 -9.22 -2.19
C PHE A 78 14.23 -8.87 -3.09
N ARG A 79 14.10 -7.83 -3.91
CA ARG A 79 15.16 -7.34 -4.78
C ARG A 79 16.40 -6.96 -3.98
N HIS A 80 16.26 -6.24 -2.86
CA HIS A 80 17.38 -5.88 -1.99
C HIS A 80 18.13 -7.12 -1.49
N LYS A 81 17.42 -8.15 -1.06
CA LYS A 81 18.01 -9.42 -0.66
C LYS A 81 18.72 -10.11 -1.83
N MET A 82 18.05 -10.26 -2.98
CA MET A 82 18.61 -10.93 -4.15
C MET A 82 19.87 -10.23 -4.68
N ILE A 83 19.91 -8.91 -4.73
CA ILE A 83 21.09 -8.15 -5.15
C ILE A 83 22.27 -8.45 -4.24
N SER A 84 22.05 -8.55 -2.93
CA SER A 84 23.09 -8.92 -1.97
C SER A 84 23.53 -10.37 -2.12
N ASP A 85 22.60 -11.32 -2.13
CA ASP A 85 22.89 -12.75 -2.11
C ASP A 85 23.52 -13.26 -3.43
N LEU A 86 23.09 -12.70 -4.55
CA LEU A 86 23.56 -13.09 -5.88
C LEU A 86 24.68 -12.19 -6.40
N ASN A 87 25.16 -11.24 -5.58
CA ASN A 87 26.21 -10.28 -5.95
C ASN A 87 25.88 -9.53 -7.26
N LEU A 88 24.63 -9.04 -7.40
CA LEU A 88 24.17 -8.35 -8.61
C LEU A 88 24.41 -6.85 -8.54
N GLU A 89 24.64 -6.23 -9.69
CA GLU A 89 24.72 -4.77 -9.81
C GLU A 89 23.33 -4.13 -9.87
N ASP A 90 22.42 -4.74 -10.62
CA ASP A 90 21.04 -4.31 -10.87
C ASP A 90 20.13 -5.51 -11.07
N PHE A 91 18.91 -5.44 -10.57
CA PHE A 91 17.90 -6.48 -10.76
C PHE A 91 16.48 -5.95 -10.53
N GLU A 92 15.52 -6.50 -11.25
CA GLU A 92 14.11 -6.19 -11.03
C GLU A 92 13.22 -7.43 -11.24
N LEU A 93 12.32 -7.67 -10.30
CA LEU A 93 11.25 -8.67 -10.41
C LEU A 93 10.07 -8.10 -11.19
N SER A 94 9.28 -8.96 -11.82
CA SER A 94 8.12 -8.57 -12.60
C SER A 94 6.91 -8.26 -11.71
N GLN A 95 6.55 -7.01 -11.63
CA GLN A 95 5.30 -6.58 -11.00
C GLN A 95 4.08 -6.91 -11.87
N ALA A 96 4.26 -6.94 -13.17
CA ALA A 96 3.21 -7.31 -14.12
C ALA A 96 2.73 -8.75 -13.94
N HIS A 97 3.65 -9.70 -13.62
CA HIS A 97 3.30 -11.09 -13.31
C HIS A 97 2.40 -11.19 -12.08
N THR A 98 2.80 -10.56 -10.99
CA THR A 98 2.01 -10.51 -9.75
C THR A 98 0.65 -9.83 -9.99
N PHE A 99 0.63 -8.77 -10.79
CA PHE A 99 -0.58 -8.03 -11.13
C PHE A 99 -1.59 -8.85 -11.94
N PHE A 100 -1.15 -9.68 -12.88
CA PHE A 100 -2.03 -10.57 -13.63
C PHE A 100 -2.80 -11.49 -12.68
N TRP A 101 -2.07 -12.15 -11.80
CA TRP A 101 -2.66 -13.10 -10.86
C TRP A 101 -3.52 -12.41 -9.79
N ASP A 102 -3.13 -11.23 -9.32
CA ASP A 102 -3.95 -10.44 -8.41
C ASP A 102 -5.31 -10.09 -9.01
N LYS A 103 -5.32 -9.63 -10.27
CA LYS A 103 -6.58 -9.32 -10.97
C LYS A 103 -7.47 -10.54 -11.12
N TYR A 104 -6.90 -11.68 -11.47
CA TYR A 104 -7.64 -12.92 -11.63
C TYR A 104 -8.19 -13.45 -10.30
N GLU A 105 -7.36 -13.47 -9.27
CA GLU A 105 -7.76 -13.93 -7.94
C GLU A 105 -8.78 -13.00 -7.27
N LYS A 106 -8.60 -11.69 -7.38
CA LYS A 106 -9.60 -10.72 -6.90
C LYS A 106 -10.94 -10.88 -7.60
N SER A 107 -10.93 -11.22 -8.88
CA SER A 107 -12.19 -11.50 -9.60
C SER A 107 -12.89 -12.74 -9.04
N ASN A 108 -12.15 -13.82 -8.78
CA ASN A 108 -12.69 -15.01 -8.13
C ASN A 108 -13.17 -14.69 -6.70
N TRP A 109 -12.37 -13.96 -5.90
CA TRP A 109 -12.73 -13.52 -4.56
C TRP A 109 -14.03 -12.73 -4.55
N PHE A 110 -14.16 -11.76 -5.45
CA PHE A 110 -15.39 -10.98 -5.60
C PHE A 110 -16.61 -11.86 -5.90
N LEU A 111 -16.50 -12.78 -6.85
CA LEU A 111 -17.61 -13.67 -7.21
C LEU A 111 -18.00 -14.61 -6.07
N GLU A 112 -17.05 -15.11 -5.29
CA GLU A 112 -17.33 -15.88 -4.06
C GLU A 112 -18.06 -15.03 -3.02
N GLN A 113 -17.66 -13.76 -2.81
CA GLN A 113 -18.38 -12.84 -1.92
C GLN A 113 -19.80 -12.53 -2.43
N VAL A 114 -19.99 -12.44 -3.74
CA VAL A 114 -21.32 -12.28 -4.36
C VAL A 114 -22.20 -13.48 -4.06
N ILE A 115 -21.67 -14.70 -4.18
CA ILE A 115 -22.39 -15.95 -3.88
C ILE A 115 -22.72 -16.00 -2.38
N ALA A 116 -21.75 -15.72 -1.52
CA ALA A 116 -21.92 -15.73 -0.06
C ALA A 116 -22.92 -14.70 0.48
N THR A 117 -23.20 -13.64 -0.29
CA THR A 117 -24.14 -12.58 0.06
C THR A 117 -25.42 -12.58 -0.79
N ALA A 118 -25.67 -13.64 -1.55
CA ALA A 118 -26.78 -13.70 -2.51
C ALA A 118 -28.16 -13.65 -1.84
N ASP A 119 -28.28 -14.07 -0.59
CA ASP A 119 -29.50 -14.01 0.24
C ASP A 119 -29.79 -12.61 0.78
N GLN A 120 -28.81 -11.68 0.75
CA GLN A 120 -28.96 -10.32 1.24
C GLN A 120 -29.56 -9.40 0.17
N GLU A 121 -30.32 -8.40 0.61
CA GLU A 121 -30.87 -7.39 -0.29
C GLU A 121 -29.78 -6.56 -0.98
N LEU A 122 -29.99 -6.20 -2.26
CA LEU A 122 -29.09 -5.32 -3.02
C LEU A 122 -28.86 -3.96 -2.32
N GLY A 123 -29.84 -3.50 -1.54
CA GLY A 123 -29.76 -2.26 -0.77
C GLY A 123 -28.95 -2.34 0.53
N SER A 124 -28.57 -3.54 0.99
CA SER A 124 -27.79 -3.69 2.22
C SER A 124 -26.42 -3.04 2.10
N ARG A 125 -25.90 -2.52 3.22
CA ARG A 125 -24.58 -1.84 3.24
C ARG A 125 -23.46 -2.75 2.73
N LYS A 126 -23.49 -4.03 3.11
CA LYS A 126 -22.44 -5.00 2.74
C LYS A 126 -22.45 -5.29 1.23
N VAL A 127 -23.63 -5.54 0.64
CA VAL A 127 -23.75 -5.79 -0.81
C VAL A 127 -23.41 -4.54 -1.60
N LYS A 128 -23.80 -3.35 -1.15
CA LYS A 128 -23.41 -2.09 -1.80
C LYS A 128 -21.90 -1.88 -1.76
N PHE A 129 -21.27 -2.10 -0.61
CA PHE A 129 -19.81 -2.01 -0.47
C PHE A 129 -19.11 -2.94 -1.45
N LEU A 130 -19.57 -4.20 -1.57
CA LEU A 130 -19.02 -5.19 -2.49
C LEU A 130 -19.18 -4.76 -3.97
N LEU A 131 -20.36 -4.28 -4.36
CA LEU A 131 -20.66 -3.90 -5.74
C LEU A 131 -20.11 -2.53 -6.15
N ASP A 132 -19.75 -1.67 -5.21
CA ASP A 132 -19.20 -0.34 -5.50
C ASP A 132 -17.85 -0.46 -6.18
N VAL A 133 -16.95 -1.26 -5.64
CA VAL A 133 -15.63 -1.54 -6.21
C VAL A 133 -15.39 -3.06 -6.24
N PRO A 134 -15.83 -3.78 -7.29
CA PRO A 134 -15.63 -5.23 -7.39
C PRO A 134 -14.17 -5.66 -7.24
N GLN A 135 -13.25 -4.88 -7.81
CA GLN A 135 -11.80 -5.01 -7.62
C GLN A 135 -11.09 -3.69 -7.92
N GLN A 136 -9.91 -3.52 -7.36
CA GLN A 136 -9.01 -2.38 -7.57
C GLN A 136 -7.56 -2.84 -7.55
N ASP A 137 -6.62 -1.94 -7.86
CA ASP A 137 -5.19 -2.26 -7.91
C ASP A 137 -4.56 -2.46 -6.54
N GLY A 138 -5.08 -1.80 -5.51
CA GLY A 138 -4.51 -1.77 -4.17
C GLY A 138 -4.55 -3.11 -3.46
N GLY A 139 -3.74 -3.23 -2.41
CA GLY A 139 -3.69 -4.43 -1.58
C GLY A 139 -2.92 -4.23 -0.28
N GLN A 140 -2.80 -5.33 0.45
CA GLN A 140 -2.14 -5.48 1.73
C GLN A 140 -0.99 -6.48 1.65
N TRP A 141 -0.11 -6.52 2.67
CA TRP A 141 1.01 -7.46 2.71
C TRP A 141 0.57 -8.92 2.57
N ASP A 142 -0.38 -9.39 3.39
CA ASP A 142 -0.82 -10.79 3.32
C ASP A 142 -1.44 -11.17 1.97
N MET A 143 -2.06 -10.22 1.28
CA MET A 143 -2.59 -10.42 -0.07
C MET A 143 -1.47 -10.65 -1.10
N VAL A 144 -0.33 -9.95 -1.00
CA VAL A 144 0.79 -10.18 -1.92
C VAL A 144 1.53 -11.47 -1.57
N VAL A 145 1.62 -11.81 -0.30
CA VAL A 145 2.19 -13.09 0.16
C VAL A 145 1.39 -14.27 -0.39
N ALA A 146 0.05 -14.21 -0.32
CA ALA A 146 -0.82 -15.23 -0.88
C ALA A 146 -0.56 -15.47 -2.39
N LEU A 147 -0.30 -14.41 -3.15
CA LEU A 147 0.04 -14.51 -4.57
C LEU A 147 1.42 -15.15 -4.78
N PHE A 148 2.43 -14.78 -4.00
CA PHE A 148 3.77 -15.33 -4.12
C PHE A 148 3.83 -16.81 -3.75
N GLU A 149 3.12 -17.22 -2.70
CA GLU A 149 3.01 -18.62 -2.29
C GLU A 149 2.33 -19.47 -3.36
N LYS A 150 1.30 -18.95 -4.02
CA LYS A 150 0.53 -19.69 -5.04
C LYS A 150 1.18 -19.66 -6.42
N TYR A 151 1.69 -18.51 -6.85
CA TYR A 151 2.14 -18.29 -8.23
C TYR A 151 3.64 -18.02 -8.39
N GLY A 152 4.38 -17.89 -7.29
CA GLY A 152 5.79 -17.52 -7.34
C GLY A 152 6.03 -16.12 -7.89
N VAL A 153 7.27 -15.85 -8.28
CA VAL A 153 7.69 -14.60 -8.92
C VAL A 153 8.59 -14.89 -10.12
N VAL A 154 8.73 -13.91 -11.01
CA VAL A 154 9.60 -14.03 -12.19
C VAL A 154 10.46 -12.78 -12.35
N PRO A 155 11.63 -12.84 -12.99
CA PRO A 155 12.39 -11.67 -13.39
C PRO A 155 11.57 -10.79 -14.34
N LYS A 156 11.78 -9.48 -14.30
CA LYS A 156 11.08 -8.52 -15.18
C LYS A 156 11.21 -8.85 -16.67
N VAL A 157 12.37 -9.37 -17.08
CA VAL A 157 12.61 -9.76 -18.47
C VAL A 157 11.77 -10.96 -18.93
N ALA A 158 11.35 -11.84 -18.01
CA ALA A 158 10.52 -13.00 -18.33
C ALA A 158 9.03 -12.65 -18.52
N TYR A 159 8.58 -11.55 -17.89
CA TYR A 159 7.23 -11.02 -18.09
C TYR A 159 7.23 -9.49 -17.92
N PRO A 160 7.46 -8.76 -19.03
CA PRO A 160 7.59 -7.31 -19.01
C PRO A 160 6.22 -6.61 -18.83
N GLU A 161 6.27 -5.30 -18.57
CA GLU A 161 5.08 -4.46 -18.49
C GLU A 161 4.37 -4.36 -19.84
N SER A 162 3.03 -4.40 -19.79
CA SER A 162 2.15 -4.00 -20.90
C SER A 162 1.71 -2.53 -20.77
N ILE A 163 1.02 -2.00 -21.76
CA ILE A 163 0.38 -0.68 -21.65
C ILE A 163 -0.65 -0.69 -20.54
N SER A 164 -1.48 -1.74 -20.45
CA SER A 164 -2.53 -1.86 -19.45
C SER A 164 -2.00 -2.09 -18.02
N SER A 165 -0.84 -2.72 -17.83
CA SER A 165 -0.21 -2.81 -16.51
C SER A 165 0.43 -1.48 -16.09
N SER A 166 0.96 -0.70 -17.04
CA SER A 166 1.56 0.62 -16.78
C SER A 166 0.52 1.73 -16.60
N ASN A 167 -0.71 1.55 -17.12
CA ASN A 167 -1.85 2.43 -16.94
C ASN A 167 -3.13 1.57 -16.82
N SER A 168 -3.48 1.22 -15.58
CA SER A 168 -4.54 0.26 -15.27
C SER A 168 -5.97 0.82 -15.33
N ARG A 169 -6.13 2.11 -15.60
CA ARG A 169 -7.45 2.78 -15.54
C ARG A 169 -8.51 2.10 -16.41
N GLU A 170 -8.21 1.89 -17.69
CA GLU A 170 -9.18 1.29 -18.63
C GLU A 170 -9.41 -0.19 -18.31
N LEU A 171 -8.35 -0.94 -18.02
CA LEU A 171 -8.45 -2.33 -17.59
C LEU A 171 -9.39 -2.47 -16.40
N ASN A 172 -9.20 -1.66 -15.35
CA ASN A 172 -10.04 -1.68 -14.15
C ASN A 172 -11.49 -1.29 -14.45
N GLN A 173 -11.70 -0.28 -15.30
CA GLN A 173 -13.04 0.17 -15.67
C GLN A 173 -13.85 -0.95 -16.34
N TYR A 174 -13.27 -1.62 -17.33
CA TYR A 174 -13.98 -2.66 -18.07
C TYR A 174 -14.08 -3.98 -17.31
N LEU A 175 -13.05 -4.36 -16.55
CA LEU A 175 -13.10 -5.51 -15.67
C LEU A 175 -14.20 -5.35 -14.59
N ASN A 176 -14.29 -4.19 -13.96
CA ASN A 176 -15.35 -3.91 -12.99
C ASN A 176 -16.76 -3.91 -13.61
N LYS A 177 -16.87 -3.50 -14.87
CA LYS A 177 -18.13 -3.59 -15.62
C LYS A 177 -18.52 -5.06 -15.86
N LEU A 178 -17.58 -5.89 -16.29
CA LEU A 178 -17.77 -7.33 -16.49
C LEU A 178 -18.17 -8.00 -15.17
N LEU A 179 -17.43 -7.79 -14.11
CA LEU A 179 -17.70 -8.40 -12.79
C LEU A 179 -19.06 -8.01 -12.20
N ARG A 180 -19.54 -6.79 -12.42
CA ARG A 180 -20.92 -6.42 -11.99
C ARG A 180 -21.99 -7.14 -12.82
N GLN A 181 -21.78 -7.37 -14.10
CA GLN A 181 -22.64 -8.21 -14.93
C GLN A 181 -22.63 -9.66 -14.43
N ASP A 182 -21.46 -10.20 -14.11
CA ASP A 182 -21.29 -11.55 -13.59
C ASP A 182 -21.97 -11.72 -12.23
N ALA A 183 -21.86 -10.72 -11.36
CA ALA A 183 -22.57 -10.67 -10.08
C ALA A 183 -24.09 -10.74 -10.27
N GLN A 184 -24.65 -10.02 -11.24
CA GLN A 184 -26.06 -10.09 -11.57
C GLN A 184 -26.45 -11.49 -12.03
N ILE A 185 -25.72 -12.07 -12.97
CA ILE A 185 -25.96 -13.43 -13.50
C ILE A 185 -25.97 -14.46 -12.37
N LEU A 186 -24.98 -14.45 -11.48
CA LEU A 186 -24.90 -15.40 -10.37
C LEU A 186 -26.05 -15.22 -9.37
N ARG A 187 -26.36 -13.98 -8.98
CA ARG A 187 -27.45 -13.71 -8.05
C ARG A 187 -28.83 -14.10 -8.64
N GLU A 188 -29.06 -13.84 -9.92
CA GLU A 188 -30.29 -14.24 -10.61
C GLU A 188 -30.41 -15.77 -10.72
N ALA A 189 -29.30 -16.49 -11.00
CA ALA A 189 -29.30 -17.95 -11.03
C ALA A 189 -29.62 -18.54 -9.64
N ILE A 190 -29.03 -18.00 -8.57
CA ILE A 190 -29.31 -18.43 -7.19
C ILE A 190 -30.77 -18.13 -6.82
N ALA A 191 -31.29 -16.96 -7.14
CA ALA A 191 -32.68 -16.58 -6.89
C ALA A 191 -33.68 -17.46 -7.67
N ALA A 192 -33.28 -17.97 -8.84
CA ALA A 192 -34.06 -18.93 -9.63
C ALA A 192 -33.98 -20.38 -9.10
N GLY A 193 -33.23 -20.64 -8.04
CA GLY A 193 -33.08 -21.95 -7.39
C GLY A 193 -32.01 -22.86 -7.97
N ALA A 194 -30.97 -22.28 -8.63
CA ALA A 194 -29.81 -23.05 -9.05
C ALA A 194 -29.14 -23.71 -7.84
N ASP A 195 -28.74 -24.96 -7.96
CA ASP A 195 -27.97 -25.65 -6.92
C ASP A 195 -26.51 -25.19 -6.93
N GLU A 196 -25.79 -25.52 -5.86
CA GLU A 196 -24.38 -25.13 -5.68
C GLU A 196 -23.51 -25.55 -6.87
N LYS A 197 -23.74 -26.76 -7.41
CA LYS A 197 -22.99 -27.28 -8.56
C LYS A 197 -23.20 -26.41 -9.81
N ALA A 198 -24.46 -26.03 -10.07
CA ALA A 198 -24.82 -25.18 -11.22
C ALA A 198 -24.22 -23.76 -11.05
N VAL A 199 -24.25 -23.22 -9.84
CA VAL A 199 -23.65 -21.90 -9.52
C VAL A 199 -22.13 -21.93 -9.71
N GLN A 200 -21.43 -22.96 -9.23
CA GLN A 200 -19.98 -23.11 -9.41
C GLN A 200 -19.61 -23.29 -10.90
N ALA A 201 -20.34 -24.11 -11.65
CA ALA A 201 -20.12 -24.25 -13.08
C ALA A 201 -20.30 -22.93 -13.82
N LYS A 202 -21.33 -22.13 -13.46
CA LYS A 202 -21.54 -20.81 -14.04
C LYS A 202 -20.39 -19.85 -13.68
N LYS A 203 -19.94 -19.83 -12.44
CA LYS A 203 -18.77 -19.02 -12.02
C LYS A 203 -17.52 -19.39 -12.81
N GLU A 204 -17.25 -20.67 -13.06
CA GLU A 204 -16.11 -21.12 -13.87
C GLU A 204 -16.18 -20.61 -15.32
N GLU A 205 -17.37 -20.61 -15.94
CA GLU A 205 -17.57 -20.00 -17.27
C GLU A 205 -17.24 -18.49 -17.26
N LEU A 206 -17.74 -17.75 -16.27
CA LEU A 206 -17.50 -16.32 -16.12
C LEU A 206 -16.01 -16.02 -15.86
N LEU A 207 -15.35 -16.80 -15.03
CA LEU A 207 -13.90 -16.69 -14.78
C LEU A 207 -13.07 -17.01 -16.02
N GLN A 208 -13.54 -17.86 -16.94
CA GLN A 208 -12.86 -18.07 -18.22
C GLN A 208 -12.88 -16.78 -19.07
N GLU A 209 -13.99 -16.06 -19.08
CA GLU A 209 -14.08 -14.76 -19.77
C GLU A 209 -13.14 -13.72 -19.15
N VAL A 210 -13.11 -13.66 -17.81
CA VAL A 210 -12.15 -12.80 -17.07
C VAL A 210 -10.72 -13.15 -17.42
N PHE A 211 -10.35 -14.44 -17.44
CA PHE A 211 -8.99 -14.88 -17.79
C PHE A 211 -8.63 -14.42 -19.21
N ASN A 212 -9.52 -14.62 -20.18
CA ASN A 212 -9.31 -14.20 -21.56
C ASN A 212 -9.13 -12.67 -21.68
N PHE A 213 -9.96 -11.91 -20.95
CA PHE A 213 -9.85 -10.46 -20.89
C PHE A 213 -8.47 -10.02 -20.35
N LEU A 214 -8.01 -10.63 -19.26
CA LEU A 214 -6.71 -10.33 -18.67
C LEU A 214 -5.56 -10.73 -19.59
N ALA A 215 -5.62 -11.92 -20.21
CA ALA A 215 -4.59 -12.40 -21.12
C ALA A 215 -4.43 -11.51 -22.37
N ILE A 216 -5.54 -10.96 -22.88
CA ILE A 216 -5.52 -10.02 -24.01
C ILE A 216 -4.85 -8.68 -23.61
N ASN A 217 -5.09 -8.19 -22.39
CA ASN A 217 -4.59 -6.91 -21.91
C ASN A 217 -3.14 -6.95 -21.39
N LEU A 218 -2.77 -8.05 -20.74
CA LEU A 218 -1.52 -8.18 -19.98
C LEU A 218 -0.54 -9.18 -20.57
N GLY A 219 -0.98 -10.02 -21.51
CA GLY A 219 -0.23 -11.19 -21.99
C GLY A 219 -0.45 -12.42 -21.12
N LEU A 220 -0.03 -13.60 -21.61
CA LEU A 220 -0.07 -14.84 -20.84
C LEU A 220 1.15 -14.93 -19.91
N PRO A 221 0.97 -15.16 -18.59
CA PRO A 221 2.09 -15.40 -17.69
C PRO A 221 2.87 -16.68 -18.08
N PRO A 222 4.20 -16.66 -17.99
CA PRO A 222 5.00 -17.84 -18.31
C PRO A 222 4.77 -18.94 -17.29
N ARG A 223 4.66 -20.18 -17.76
CA ARG A 223 4.63 -21.38 -16.90
C ARG A 223 6.04 -21.77 -16.46
N THR A 224 6.99 -21.60 -17.35
CA THR A 224 8.41 -21.80 -17.13
C THR A 224 9.18 -20.75 -17.93
N PHE A 225 10.42 -20.48 -17.52
CA PHE A 225 11.32 -19.56 -18.22
C PHE A 225 12.78 -19.96 -17.99
N ASP A 226 13.66 -19.44 -18.83
CA ASP A 226 15.10 -19.50 -18.62
C ASP A 226 15.54 -18.28 -17.83
N PHE A 227 16.36 -18.50 -16.80
CA PHE A 227 16.97 -17.44 -16.02
C PHE A 227 18.49 -17.48 -16.14
N ALA A 228 19.09 -16.38 -16.56
CA ALA A 228 20.53 -16.26 -16.62
C ALA A 228 20.97 -14.85 -16.21
N TYR A 229 22.11 -14.79 -15.50
CA TYR A 229 22.70 -13.52 -15.08
C TYR A 229 24.23 -13.61 -14.99
N ARG A 230 24.88 -12.45 -14.94
CA ARG A 230 26.27 -12.32 -14.50
C ARG A 230 26.31 -11.57 -13.19
N ASP A 231 27.10 -12.06 -12.26
CA ASP A 231 27.40 -11.37 -11.02
C ASP A 231 28.45 -10.24 -11.24
N LYS A 232 28.75 -9.47 -10.19
CA LYS A 232 29.76 -8.39 -10.25
C LYS A 232 31.16 -8.87 -10.56
N ASP A 233 31.43 -10.15 -10.29
CA ASP A 233 32.71 -10.82 -10.62
C ASP A 233 32.72 -11.35 -12.06
N ASN A 234 31.70 -11.03 -12.85
CA ASN A 234 31.49 -11.44 -14.24
C ASN A 234 31.30 -12.96 -14.43
N SER A 235 31.00 -13.71 -13.35
CA SER A 235 30.69 -15.15 -13.42
C SER A 235 29.28 -15.33 -13.99
N TYR A 236 29.13 -16.31 -14.89
CA TYR A 236 27.87 -16.62 -15.55
C TYR A 236 27.10 -17.70 -14.80
N HIS A 237 25.84 -17.42 -14.51
CA HIS A 237 24.90 -18.33 -13.85
C HIS A 237 23.68 -18.52 -14.73
N SER A 238 23.11 -19.74 -14.77
CA SER A 238 21.86 -19.98 -15.50
C SER A 238 21.09 -21.18 -14.97
N ASP A 239 19.77 -21.04 -15.00
CA ASP A 239 18.81 -22.12 -14.87
C ASP A 239 17.91 -22.17 -16.09
N LYS A 240 17.60 -23.37 -16.55
CA LYS A 240 16.75 -23.59 -17.70
C LYS A 240 15.42 -24.16 -17.28
N ASN A 241 14.35 -23.67 -17.94
CA ASN A 241 13.00 -24.20 -17.78
C ASN A 241 12.51 -24.22 -16.32
N ILE A 242 12.87 -23.17 -15.54
CA ILE A 242 12.46 -23.03 -14.13
C ILE A 242 11.04 -22.48 -14.03
N THR A 243 10.23 -22.98 -13.11
CA THR A 243 8.90 -22.44 -12.80
C THR A 243 9.01 -21.20 -11.90
N PRO A 244 7.99 -20.30 -11.88
CA PRO A 244 7.98 -19.15 -10.99
C PRO A 244 8.11 -19.51 -9.51
N GLN A 245 7.51 -20.62 -9.07
CA GLN A 245 7.61 -21.13 -7.69
C GLN A 245 9.01 -21.64 -7.35
N GLU A 246 9.65 -22.39 -8.26
CA GLU A 246 11.03 -22.83 -8.08
C GLU A 246 11.99 -21.65 -8.07
N PHE A 247 11.75 -20.64 -8.91
CA PHE A 247 12.52 -19.41 -8.91
C PHE A 247 12.39 -18.66 -7.57
N PHE A 248 11.17 -18.49 -7.05
CA PHE A 248 10.95 -17.89 -5.75
C PHE A 248 11.70 -18.63 -4.65
N LYS A 249 11.54 -19.95 -4.59
CA LYS A 249 12.19 -20.80 -3.58
C LYS A 249 13.72 -20.72 -3.66
N LYS A 250 14.28 -20.74 -4.86
CA LYS A 250 15.74 -20.82 -5.07
C LYS A 250 16.42 -19.47 -4.90
N TYR A 251 15.83 -18.38 -5.44
CA TYR A 251 16.50 -17.11 -5.60
C TYR A 251 16.01 -16.03 -4.61
N VAL A 252 14.77 -16.08 -4.17
CA VAL A 252 14.28 -15.25 -3.06
C VAL A 252 14.53 -15.94 -1.73
N GLY A 253 14.11 -17.20 -1.60
CA GLY A 253 14.43 -18.07 -0.48
C GLY A 253 13.95 -17.60 0.89
N LEU A 254 12.88 -16.80 0.94
CA LEU A 254 12.27 -16.31 2.17
C LEU A 254 11.09 -17.19 2.58
N ASP A 255 11.00 -17.49 3.86
CA ASP A 255 9.78 -18.03 4.46
C ASP A 255 8.86 -16.84 4.84
N LEU A 256 7.83 -16.62 4.01
CA LEU A 256 6.93 -15.49 4.20
C LEU A 256 5.98 -15.68 5.40
N SER A 257 5.90 -16.88 5.96
CA SER A 257 5.16 -17.13 7.20
C SER A 257 5.83 -16.52 8.44
N GLU A 258 7.13 -16.20 8.34
CA GLU A 258 7.91 -15.56 9.39
C GLU A 258 7.72 -14.03 9.44
N TYR A 259 6.91 -13.46 8.56
CA TYR A 259 6.63 -12.01 8.54
C TYR A 259 5.23 -11.71 9.07
N VAL A 260 5.11 -10.65 9.83
CA VAL A 260 3.86 -10.18 10.43
C VAL A 260 3.61 -8.71 10.12
N SER A 261 2.33 -8.40 9.93
CA SER A 261 1.87 -7.02 9.81
C SER A 261 1.61 -6.43 11.18
N VAL A 262 2.28 -5.33 11.48
CA VAL A 262 2.07 -4.53 12.69
C VAL A 262 1.40 -3.23 12.28
N ILE A 263 0.29 -2.88 12.90
CA ILE A 263 -0.40 -1.61 12.67
C ILE A 263 -0.26 -0.68 13.89
N ASN A 264 -0.41 0.61 13.63
CA ASN A 264 -0.64 1.60 14.66
C ASN A 264 -1.95 2.33 14.37
N ALA A 265 -3.01 1.88 15.03
CA ALA A 265 -4.36 2.44 14.99
C ALA A 265 -4.79 2.82 16.43
N PRO A 266 -4.55 4.07 16.87
CA PRO A 266 -4.76 4.48 18.26
C PRO A 266 -6.24 4.82 18.58
N THR A 267 -7.19 4.21 17.88
CA THR A 267 -8.63 4.42 18.08
C THR A 267 -9.15 3.60 19.24
N ALA A 268 -10.19 4.08 19.91
CA ALA A 268 -10.71 3.48 21.15
C ALA A 268 -11.26 2.04 20.95
N ASP A 269 -11.72 1.73 19.74
CA ASP A 269 -12.23 0.41 19.34
C ASP A 269 -11.14 -0.62 19.01
N LYS A 270 -9.89 -0.18 18.93
CA LYS A 270 -8.73 -1.03 18.57
C LYS A 270 -7.63 -1.01 19.66
N PRO A 271 -7.86 -1.59 20.84
CA PRO A 271 -6.83 -1.69 21.90
C PRO A 271 -5.50 -2.26 21.38
N TYR A 272 -4.39 -1.72 21.87
CA TYR A 272 -3.06 -2.27 21.62
C TYR A 272 -2.89 -3.67 22.19
N GLY A 273 -1.96 -4.44 21.62
CA GLY A 273 -1.67 -5.82 22.04
C GLY A 273 -2.77 -6.81 21.66
N LYS A 274 -3.56 -6.52 20.64
CA LYS A 274 -4.59 -7.40 20.07
C LYS A 274 -4.36 -7.59 18.58
N SER A 275 -4.81 -8.74 18.06
CA SER A 275 -4.84 -9.01 16.63
C SER A 275 -6.19 -8.65 16.00
N TYR A 276 -6.13 -8.23 14.75
CA TYR A 276 -7.29 -7.77 13.98
C TYR A 276 -7.26 -8.35 12.57
N THR A 277 -8.44 -8.61 12.03
CA THR A 277 -8.68 -8.85 10.61
C THR A 277 -9.86 -8.00 10.16
N VAL A 278 -10.04 -7.83 8.85
CA VAL A 278 -11.14 -7.06 8.30
C VAL A 278 -12.00 -7.97 7.44
N GLU A 279 -13.30 -7.98 7.68
CA GLU A 279 -14.24 -8.78 6.91
C GLU A 279 -14.19 -8.41 5.42
N MET A 280 -14.24 -9.39 4.54
CA MET A 280 -14.19 -9.23 3.07
C MET A 280 -12.87 -8.62 2.55
N LEU A 281 -11.82 -8.58 3.34
CA LEU A 281 -10.49 -8.12 2.92
C LEU A 281 -9.61 -9.32 2.53
N GLY A 282 -9.31 -9.44 1.25
CA GLY A 282 -8.49 -10.52 0.72
C GLY A 282 -8.45 -10.52 -0.81
N ASN A 283 -7.77 -11.51 -1.39
CA ASN A 283 -7.70 -11.69 -2.85
C ASN A 283 -7.68 -13.16 -3.27
N VAL A 284 -7.03 -14.06 -2.52
CA VAL A 284 -6.89 -15.47 -2.88
C VAL A 284 -7.78 -16.32 -2.00
N VAL A 285 -8.81 -16.92 -2.57
CA VAL A 285 -9.74 -17.81 -1.83
C VAL A 285 -9.00 -19.02 -1.28
N GLY A 286 -9.19 -19.31 0.01
CA GLY A 286 -8.57 -20.43 0.70
C GLY A 286 -7.10 -20.21 1.09
N SER A 287 -6.59 -18.99 0.91
CA SER A 287 -5.26 -18.58 1.41
C SER A 287 -5.38 -17.93 2.78
N ARG A 288 -4.25 -17.34 3.26
CA ARG A 288 -4.20 -16.61 4.53
C ARG A 288 -5.11 -15.39 4.53
N ASP A 289 -5.73 -15.11 5.66
CA ASP A 289 -6.43 -13.86 5.88
C ASP A 289 -5.44 -12.73 6.14
N VAL A 290 -5.86 -11.51 5.86
CA VAL A 290 -5.10 -10.32 6.27
C VAL A 290 -5.21 -10.19 7.79
N CYS A 291 -4.09 -10.24 8.49
CA CYS A 291 -4.03 -10.19 9.94
C CYS A 291 -3.01 -9.15 10.42
N TYR A 292 -3.38 -8.39 11.43
CA TYR A 292 -2.55 -7.36 12.04
C TYR A 292 -2.43 -7.57 13.54
N ILE A 293 -1.28 -7.16 14.13
CA ILE A 293 -1.21 -6.83 15.55
C ILE A 293 -1.14 -5.30 15.71
N ASN A 294 -1.97 -4.73 16.58
CA ASN A 294 -1.94 -3.31 16.88
C ASN A 294 -1.01 -3.01 18.05
N LEU A 295 0.00 -2.18 17.80
CA LEU A 295 0.99 -1.78 18.82
C LEU A 295 1.10 -0.25 18.89
N ASP A 296 1.59 0.24 20.03
CA ASP A 296 1.88 1.67 20.19
C ASP A 296 3.03 2.11 19.28
N MET A 297 3.09 3.42 18.97
CA MET A 297 4.01 3.94 17.96
C MET A 297 5.49 3.80 18.34
N LYS A 298 5.81 3.83 19.63
CA LYS A 298 7.17 3.60 20.10
C LYS A 298 7.62 2.19 19.75
N ARG A 299 6.83 1.19 20.11
CA ARG A 299 7.12 -0.22 19.83
C ARG A 299 7.14 -0.51 18.33
N PHE A 300 6.22 0.08 17.58
CA PHE A 300 6.17 0.03 16.11
C PHE A 300 7.51 0.47 15.48
N LYS A 301 8.06 1.62 15.89
CA LYS A 301 9.34 2.12 15.39
C LYS A 301 10.52 1.25 15.84
N GLU A 302 10.54 0.76 17.09
CA GLU A 302 11.56 -0.17 17.58
C GLU A 302 11.66 -1.43 16.73
N LEU A 303 10.54 -1.99 16.31
CA LEU A 303 10.50 -3.17 15.44
C LEU A 303 11.08 -2.89 14.05
N ALA A 304 10.73 -1.76 13.45
CA ALA A 304 11.28 -1.36 12.15
C ALA A 304 12.80 -1.13 12.23
N ILE A 305 13.28 -0.48 13.28
CA ILE A 305 14.71 -0.26 13.53
C ILE A 305 15.43 -1.59 13.71
N ALA A 306 14.89 -2.51 14.50
CA ALA A 306 15.51 -3.81 14.75
C ALA A 306 15.69 -4.61 13.45
N GLN A 307 14.70 -4.62 12.55
CA GLN A 307 14.81 -5.28 11.26
C GLN A 307 15.87 -4.62 10.37
N MET A 308 15.93 -3.29 10.32
CA MET A 308 16.96 -2.60 9.53
C MET A 308 18.37 -2.79 10.12
N GLN A 309 18.51 -2.86 11.44
CA GLN A 309 19.78 -3.22 12.09
C GLN A 309 20.23 -4.65 11.75
N ALA A 310 19.29 -5.56 11.52
CA ALA A 310 19.58 -6.91 11.04
C ALA A 310 19.88 -6.97 9.52
N GLY A 311 19.86 -5.83 8.82
CA GLY A 311 20.19 -5.74 7.39
C GLY A 311 19.01 -5.96 6.45
N GLU A 312 17.77 -6.00 6.94
CA GLU A 312 16.58 -6.17 6.12
C GLU A 312 15.77 -4.87 6.02
N THR A 313 15.32 -4.56 4.81
CA THR A 313 14.40 -3.44 4.55
C THR A 313 12.99 -3.75 5.06
N VAL A 314 12.18 -2.70 5.29
CA VAL A 314 10.85 -2.85 5.88
C VAL A 314 9.78 -2.36 4.91
N TRP A 315 8.87 -3.24 4.51
CA TRP A 315 7.63 -2.83 3.84
C TRP A 315 6.78 -2.02 4.82
N PHE A 316 6.29 -0.85 4.39
CA PHE A 316 5.41 -0.04 5.24
C PHE A 316 4.30 0.65 4.45
N GLY A 317 3.19 0.90 5.12
CA GLY A 317 2.03 1.60 4.59
C GLY A 317 1.75 2.90 5.32
N SER A 318 1.48 3.96 4.56
CA SER A 318 1.25 5.31 5.08
C SER A 318 0.20 6.06 4.29
N ASP A 319 -0.25 7.21 4.81
CA ASP A 319 -0.97 8.21 4.02
C ASP A 319 0.03 9.20 3.41
N VAL A 320 0.59 8.82 2.27
CA VAL A 320 1.62 9.60 1.56
C VAL A 320 1.11 10.96 1.06
N GLY A 321 -0.21 11.14 0.99
CA GLY A 321 -0.85 12.40 0.58
C GLY A 321 -0.80 13.50 1.64
N GLN A 322 -0.54 13.12 2.89
CA GLN A 322 -0.48 14.05 4.02
C GLN A 322 0.89 14.74 4.09
N ILE A 323 0.86 16.05 4.17
CA ILE A 323 2.02 16.95 4.37
C ILE A 323 3.32 16.42 3.74
N SER A 324 3.39 16.46 2.41
CA SER A 324 4.58 16.02 1.67
C SER A 324 4.89 16.90 0.46
N ASP A 325 6.18 17.11 0.19
CA ASP A 325 6.68 17.69 -1.06
C ASP A 325 7.22 16.57 -1.96
N ARG A 326 6.40 16.17 -2.92
CA ARG A 326 6.73 15.09 -3.86
C ARG A 326 7.96 15.40 -4.71
N GLN A 327 8.18 16.66 -5.10
CA GLN A 327 9.30 17.02 -5.97
C GLN A 327 10.63 16.97 -5.22
N LYS A 328 10.65 17.47 -4.00
CA LYS A 328 11.83 17.43 -3.14
C LYS A 328 12.03 16.08 -2.46
N GLY A 329 10.97 15.25 -2.39
CA GLY A 329 10.99 13.96 -1.70
C GLY A 329 11.04 14.11 -0.18
N ILE A 330 10.33 15.10 0.36
CA ILE A 330 10.26 15.37 1.80
C ILE A 330 8.86 15.10 2.32
N MET A 331 8.77 14.25 3.32
CA MET A 331 7.56 13.94 4.09
C MET A 331 7.79 14.40 5.53
N ALA A 332 7.34 15.60 5.88
CA ALA A 332 7.58 16.18 7.19
C ALA A 332 6.42 17.08 7.62
N THR A 333 6.10 17.07 8.90
CA THR A 333 4.95 17.82 9.46
C THR A 333 5.09 19.33 9.33
N ASN A 334 6.31 19.82 9.10
CA ASN A 334 6.65 21.24 8.94
C ASN A 334 6.92 21.67 7.50
N VAL A 335 6.49 20.90 6.49
CA VAL A 335 6.67 21.29 5.06
C VAL A 335 5.88 22.55 4.74
N TYR A 336 4.69 22.71 5.33
CA TYR A 336 3.79 23.85 5.10
C TYR A 336 3.43 24.53 6.42
N ASP A 337 3.48 25.87 6.46
CA ASP A 337 3.18 26.68 7.64
C ASP A 337 1.79 27.36 7.52
N PHE A 338 0.75 26.59 7.83
CA PHE A 338 -0.63 27.09 7.85
C PHE A 338 -0.90 27.98 9.08
N ASP A 339 -0.28 27.65 10.22
CA ASP A 339 -0.52 28.34 11.48
C ASP A 339 -0.06 29.80 11.38
N THR A 340 1.23 30.02 11.09
CA THR A 340 1.76 31.39 10.96
C THR A 340 1.10 32.17 9.82
N ALA A 341 0.80 31.53 8.69
CA ALA A 341 0.27 32.21 7.52
C ALA A 341 -1.23 32.58 7.65
N MET A 342 -2.05 31.67 8.17
CA MET A 342 -3.51 31.76 8.09
C MET A 342 -4.22 31.68 9.43
N ASP A 343 -3.50 31.53 10.55
CA ASP A 343 -4.05 31.23 11.88
C ASP A 343 -4.93 29.95 11.88
N ILE A 344 -4.56 28.99 11.02
CA ILE A 344 -5.23 27.67 10.93
C ILE A 344 -4.30 26.60 11.48
N ASN A 345 -4.70 26.00 12.60
CA ASN A 345 -3.97 24.91 13.20
C ASN A 345 -4.79 23.61 13.06
N PHE A 346 -4.25 22.63 12.34
CA PHE A 346 -4.84 21.29 12.20
C PHE A 346 -4.47 20.46 13.42
N THR A 347 -5.34 20.46 14.44
CA THR A 347 -5.10 19.83 15.77
C THR A 347 -5.60 18.41 15.89
N GLN A 348 -6.19 17.85 14.82
CA GLN A 348 -6.73 16.50 14.85
C GLN A 348 -5.60 15.49 15.03
N ASP A 349 -5.66 14.67 16.08
CA ASP A 349 -4.70 13.60 16.32
C ASP A 349 -4.91 12.42 15.34
N LYS A 350 -4.02 11.46 15.38
CA LYS A 350 -4.05 10.28 14.49
C LYS A 350 -5.33 9.46 14.67
N ALA A 351 -5.82 9.30 15.91
CA ALA A 351 -7.08 8.61 16.19
C ALA A 351 -8.26 9.35 15.55
N GLY A 352 -8.35 10.66 15.79
CA GLY A 352 -9.40 11.51 15.21
C GLY A 352 -9.38 11.51 13.68
N ARG A 353 -8.19 11.52 13.05
CA ARG A 353 -8.10 11.44 11.58
C ARG A 353 -8.63 10.11 11.02
N LEU A 354 -8.39 9.00 11.71
CA LEU A 354 -8.96 7.70 11.33
C LEU A 354 -10.48 7.67 11.54
N ASP A 355 -10.97 8.13 12.70
CA ASP A 355 -12.39 8.10 13.05
C ASP A 355 -13.24 9.04 12.17
N TYR A 356 -12.68 10.18 11.73
CA TYR A 356 -13.36 11.17 10.91
C TYR A 356 -13.02 11.06 9.41
N SER A 357 -12.38 9.99 8.98
CA SER A 357 -12.06 9.71 7.56
C SER A 357 -11.14 10.74 6.90
N GLU A 358 -10.32 11.44 7.68
CA GLU A 358 -9.33 12.39 7.15
C GLU A 358 -8.08 11.70 6.64
N SER A 359 -7.69 10.58 7.25
CA SER A 359 -6.49 9.85 6.88
C SER A 359 -6.69 8.34 6.99
N LEU A 360 -6.08 7.62 6.07
CA LEU A 360 -6.00 6.16 6.07
C LEU A 360 -4.78 5.74 5.24
N MET A 361 -4.41 4.46 5.26
CA MET A 361 -3.32 3.97 4.43
C MET A 361 -3.66 4.09 2.94
N THR A 362 -2.92 4.92 2.21
CA THR A 362 -3.13 5.14 0.78
C THR A 362 -2.01 4.60 -0.10
N HIS A 363 -0.81 4.37 0.48
CA HIS A 363 0.40 4.02 -0.28
C HIS A 363 1.30 3.12 0.52
N ALA A 364 1.96 2.17 -0.17
CA ALA A 364 2.99 1.33 0.41
C ALA A 364 4.35 1.60 -0.23
N MET A 365 5.38 1.62 0.59
CA MET A 365 6.77 1.93 0.25
C MET A 365 7.72 1.03 1.04
N VAL A 366 9.02 1.27 0.94
CA VAL A 366 10.04 0.50 1.67
C VAL A 366 10.90 1.44 2.51
N LEU A 367 11.04 1.15 3.80
CA LEU A 367 12.08 1.78 4.63
C LEU A 367 13.41 1.11 4.31
N THR A 368 14.35 1.91 3.83
CA THR A 368 15.69 1.46 3.46
C THR A 368 16.79 2.05 4.34
N GLY A 369 16.41 2.92 5.27
CA GLY A 369 17.36 3.51 6.21
C GLY A 369 16.68 4.31 7.32
N VAL A 370 17.43 4.60 8.35
CA VAL A 370 17.02 5.43 9.48
C VAL A 370 18.23 6.19 10.01
N ASP A 371 18.02 7.42 10.42
CA ASP A 371 19.00 8.17 11.18
C ASP A 371 18.63 8.10 12.67
N LEU A 372 19.59 7.69 13.49
CA LEU A 372 19.44 7.51 14.94
C LEU A 372 20.31 8.51 15.68
N ASP A 373 19.81 9.04 16.78
CA ASP A 373 20.62 9.81 17.73
C ASP A 373 21.55 8.90 18.55
N GLU A 374 22.33 9.51 19.42
CA GLU A 374 23.29 8.82 20.32
C GLU A 374 22.62 7.85 21.32
N ASN A 375 21.29 7.98 21.54
CA ASN A 375 20.49 7.12 22.41
C ASN A 375 19.73 6.05 21.61
N GLY A 376 19.90 5.99 20.29
CA GLY A 376 19.21 5.06 19.40
C GLY A 376 17.77 5.46 19.06
N LYS A 377 17.37 6.71 19.32
CA LYS A 377 16.06 7.24 18.94
C LYS A 377 16.10 7.69 17.48
N SER A 378 15.05 7.36 16.71
CA SER A 378 14.88 7.80 15.33
C SER A 378 14.70 9.32 15.22
N LEU A 379 15.39 9.90 14.23
CA LEU A 379 15.30 11.31 13.86
C LEU A 379 14.58 11.48 12.52
N LYS A 380 14.91 10.63 11.54
CA LYS A 380 14.33 10.62 10.20
C LYS A 380 14.54 9.27 9.54
N TRP A 381 13.75 8.98 8.50
CA TRP A 381 13.68 7.69 7.83
C TRP A 381 13.93 7.85 6.34
N LYS A 382 14.72 6.93 5.76
CA LYS A 382 14.93 6.85 4.32
C LYS A 382 13.88 5.93 3.69
N VAL A 383 13.20 6.44 2.69
CA VAL A 383 12.10 5.77 2.03
C VAL A 383 12.42 5.54 0.57
N GLU A 384 12.37 4.29 0.11
CA GLU A 384 12.31 3.95 -1.31
C GLU A 384 10.86 3.99 -1.77
N ASN A 385 10.55 4.92 -2.68
CA ASN A 385 9.24 5.03 -3.30
C ASN A 385 9.20 4.22 -4.62
N SER A 386 8.05 4.14 -5.26
CA SER A 386 7.84 3.47 -6.56
C SER A 386 7.42 4.44 -7.67
N TRP A 387 7.89 5.68 -7.63
CA TRP A 387 7.56 6.72 -8.61
C TRP A 387 8.68 7.06 -9.60
N GLY A 388 9.71 6.19 -9.64
CA GLY A 388 10.89 6.39 -10.48
C GLY A 388 11.85 7.44 -9.93
N ASP A 389 12.94 7.65 -10.66
CA ASP A 389 14.11 8.42 -10.24
C ASP A 389 14.04 9.95 -10.46
N LYS A 390 12.91 10.44 -11.03
CA LYS A 390 12.76 11.87 -11.38
C LYS A 390 12.19 12.75 -10.26
N VAL A 391 11.80 12.16 -9.15
CA VAL A 391 11.26 12.85 -7.96
C VAL A 391 12.10 12.52 -6.74
N GLY A 392 12.12 13.41 -5.76
CA GLY A 392 12.97 13.26 -4.58
C GLY A 392 14.46 13.14 -4.93
N ASN A 393 15.24 12.50 -4.08
CA ASN A 393 16.63 12.19 -4.34
C ASN A 393 16.75 10.87 -5.11
N LYS A 394 16.67 10.91 -6.45
CA LYS A 394 16.70 9.73 -7.33
C LYS A 394 15.62 8.68 -6.97
N GLY A 395 14.43 9.14 -6.57
CA GLY A 395 13.31 8.29 -6.17
C GLY A 395 13.25 7.97 -4.68
N TYR A 396 14.30 8.30 -3.92
CA TYR A 396 14.30 8.18 -2.46
C TYR A 396 13.75 9.42 -1.80
N PHE A 397 13.00 9.22 -0.72
CA PHE A 397 12.36 10.27 0.07
C PHE A 397 12.92 10.25 1.50
N VAL A 398 12.75 11.36 2.20
CA VAL A 398 13.02 11.47 3.63
C VAL A 398 11.69 11.67 4.36
N ALA A 399 11.42 10.84 5.35
CA ALA A 399 10.31 11.06 6.28
C ALA A 399 10.87 11.53 7.63
N SER A 400 10.41 12.68 8.15
CA SER A 400 10.73 13.07 9.51
C SER A 400 10.13 12.09 10.53
N ASP A 401 10.71 11.96 11.72
CA ASP A 401 10.19 11.08 12.75
C ASP A 401 8.77 11.49 13.19
N ALA A 402 8.48 12.79 13.24
CA ALA A 402 7.15 13.30 13.52
C ALA A 402 6.12 12.92 12.44
N TRP A 403 6.51 12.95 11.15
CA TRP A 403 5.64 12.48 10.08
C TRP A 403 5.38 10.97 10.14
N MET A 404 6.40 10.21 10.52
CA MET A 404 6.28 8.78 10.74
C MET A 404 5.25 8.46 11.84
N ASP A 405 5.28 9.20 12.94
CA ASP A 405 4.33 9.06 14.04
C ASP A 405 2.88 9.31 13.59
N GLU A 406 2.68 10.35 12.77
CA GLU A 406 1.34 10.84 12.43
C GLU A 406 0.68 10.08 11.26
N PHE A 407 1.45 9.68 10.24
CA PHE A 407 0.89 9.23 8.96
C PHE A 407 1.29 7.82 8.53
N THR A 408 2.03 7.09 9.34
CA THR A 408 2.37 5.68 9.06
C THR A 408 1.45 4.76 9.85
N TYR A 409 0.83 3.81 9.15
CA TYR A 409 -0.21 2.96 9.71
C TYR A 409 0.19 1.49 9.82
N GLN A 410 1.14 1.02 8.99
CA GLN A 410 1.52 -0.39 8.94
C GLN A 410 3.01 -0.55 8.62
N ILE A 411 3.64 -1.52 9.28
CA ILE A 411 4.95 -2.08 8.90
C ILE A 411 4.85 -3.60 8.84
N VAL A 412 5.79 -4.20 8.13
CA VAL A 412 5.94 -5.65 8.08
C VAL A 412 7.33 -6.01 8.61
N VAL A 413 7.35 -6.84 9.64
CA VAL A 413 8.57 -7.24 10.33
C VAL A 413 8.62 -8.74 10.58
N ARG A 414 9.82 -9.29 10.80
CA ARG A 414 9.98 -10.70 11.14
C ARG A 414 9.47 -10.99 12.55
N LYS A 415 8.83 -12.15 12.71
CA LYS A 415 8.32 -12.64 13.99
C LYS A 415 9.38 -12.71 15.08
N GLU A 416 10.65 -12.92 14.72
CA GLU A 416 11.74 -13.01 15.68
C GLU A 416 11.97 -11.73 16.50
N PHE A 417 11.56 -10.56 15.98
CA PHE A 417 11.65 -9.28 16.69
C PHE A 417 10.49 -9.02 17.65
N LEU A 418 9.41 -9.81 17.56
CA LEU A 418 8.30 -9.75 18.49
C LEU A 418 8.66 -10.43 19.81
N THR A 419 8.16 -9.88 20.92
CA THR A 419 8.19 -10.58 22.21
C THR A 419 7.31 -11.83 22.19
N ALA A 420 7.48 -12.72 23.14
CA ALA A 420 6.62 -13.91 23.26
C ALA A 420 5.14 -13.53 23.46
N GLU A 421 4.86 -12.44 24.19
CA GLU A 421 3.51 -11.94 24.42
C GLU A 421 2.90 -11.36 23.13
N GLU A 422 3.65 -10.58 22.37
CA GLU A 422 3.22 -10.02 21.09
C GLU A 422 2.95 -11.13 20.05
N ARG A 423 3.79 -12.19 20.00
CA ARG A 423 3.55 -13.37 19.14
C ARG A 423 2.27 -14.08 19.52
N ALA A 424 2.08 -14.35 20.81
CA ALA A 424 0.86 -15.00 21.30
C ALA A 424 -0.39 -14.16 21.01
N ALA A 425 -0.29 -12.83 21.10
CA ALA A 425 -1.38 -11.92 20.74
C ALA A 425 -1.67 -11.93 19.22
N TYR A 426 -0.63 -12.00 18.37
CA TYR A 426 -0.79 -12.09 16.91
C TYR A 426 -1.41 -13.43 16.48
N GLU A 427 -1.03 -14.53 17.14
CA GLU A 427 -1.51 -15.89 16.84
C GLU A 427 -2.88 -16.20 17.47
N ALA A 428 -3.38 -15.34 18.34
CA ALA A 428 -4.73 -15.46 18.89
C ALA A 428 -5.80 -15.22 17.82
N GLU A 429 -7.03 -15.68 18.06
CA GLU A 429 -8.16 -15.40 17.17
C GLU A 429 -8.35 -13.88 17.00
N PRO A 430 -8.28 -13.36 15.79
CA PRO A 430 -8.31 -11.92 15.55
C PRO A 430 -9.72 -11.34 15.75
N ILE A 431 -9.77 -10.10 16.22
CA ILE A 431 -11.01 -9.32 16.24
C ILE A 431 -11.36 -8.94 14.81
N ILE A 432 -12.58 -9.28 14.37
CA ILE A 432 -13.06 -9.02 13.03
C ILE A 432 -13.62 -7.60 12.94
N LEU A 433 -13.00 -6.76 12.14
CA LEU A 433 -13.45 -5.41 11.85
C LEU A 433 -14.44 -5.41 10.69
N ALA A 434 -15.28 -4.38 10.61
CA ALA A 434 -16.23 -4.24 9.50
C ALA A 434 -15.51 -4.00 8.16
N PRO A 435 -16.11 -4.37 7.00
CA PRO A 435 -15.47 -4.17 5.68
C PRO A 435 -15.06 -2.74 5.34
N TRP A 436 -15.70 -1.77 5.98
CA TRP A 436 -15.46 -0.33 5.81
C TRP A 436 -14.61 0.29 6.93
N ASP A 437 -13.96 -0.53 7.75
CA ASP A 437 -13.01 -0.02 8.73
C ASP A 437 -11.80 0.62 8.04
N PRO A 438 -11.24 1.73 8.57
CA PRO A 438 -10.05 2.35 7.99
C PRO A 438 -8.86 1.40 7.80
N MET A 439 -8.73 0.37 8.67
CA MET A 439 -7.66 -0.64 8.54
C MET A 439 -7.87 -1.61 7.38
N GLY A 440 -9.05 -1.61 6.76
CA GLY A 440 -9.33 -2.31 5.49
C GLY A 440 -8.89 -1.54 4.24
N ALA A 441 -8.33 -0.35 4.40
CA ALA A 441 -7.86 0.45 3.27
C ALA A 441 -6.77 -0.28 2.48
N LEU A 442 -6.88 -0.22 1.15
CA LEU A 442 -5.91 -0.82 0.24
C LEU A 442 -4.95 0.24 -0.27
N ALA A 443 -3.63 0.01 -0.11
CA ALA A 443 -2.60 0.86 -0.68
C ALA A 443 -2.70 0.83 -2.21
N SER A 444 -3.07 1.96 -2.83
CA SER A 444 -3.40 2.03 -4.28
C SER A 444 -2.90 3.30 -4.98
N LYS A 445 -2.27 4.26 -4.27
CA LYS A 445 -1.77 5.52 -4.85
C LYS A 445 -0.37 5.43 -5.42
#